data_e04569eccd9186b9ddf62b6050855392
#
_entry.id   e04569eccd9186b9ddf62b6050855392
#
_cell.length_a   1.000
_cell.length_b   1.000
_cell.length_c   1.000
_cell.angle_alpha   90.00
_cell.angle_beta   90.00
_cell.angle_gamma   90.00
#
_symmetry.space_group_name_H-M   'P 1'
#
loop_
_entity.id
_entity.type
_entity.pdbx_description
1 polymer ?
#
loop_
_entity_poly.entity_id
_entity_poly.type
_entity_poly.pdbx_seq_one_letter_code
_entity_poly.pdbx_strand_id
1 'polypeptide(L)'
;MKFFNGKRGLAITYASFFSFFLFLSLPIGGVFYTLNDGNVFAKINEIISNNPDEISNAPAQFRLVFYFIILMCHLTAFMFLLTAKSREIAFRFFSISFGIYTVAALGFKVILSAALTSEASKISDEALKADAPVAIKAFVNNYLIFGIIGAVLSSVALIIGLIPGRKKEF
;
A
#
# COMPACT_ATOMS: atom_id res chain seq x y z
N MET A 1 -12.37 20.27 -25.69
CA MET A 1 -11.92 19.77 -24.39
C MET A 1 -10.76 20.62 -23.86
N LYS A 2 -11.07 21.65 -23.00
CA LYS A 2 -10.05 22.54 -22.40
C LYS A 2 -9.63 22.11 -20.97
N PHE A 3 -9.69 20.80 -20.67
CA PHE A 3 -9.52 20.32 -19.29
C PHE A 3 -8.06 20.26 -18.79
N PHE A 4 -7.05 20.35 -19.65
CA PHE A 4 -5.65 20.14 -19.26
C PHE A 4 -4.72 21.33 -19.56
N ASN A 5 -5.25 22.52 -19.80
CA ASN A 5 -4.42 23.67 -20.03
C ASN A 5 -3.98 24.33 -18.72
N GLY A 6 -2.74 24.12 -18.35
CA GLY A 6 -2.04 24.86 -17.30
C GLY A 6 -1.59 24.02 -16.11
N LYS A 7 -0.84 24.63 -15.22
CA LYS A 7 -0.29 24.02 -14.00
C LYS A 7 -1.33 23.31 -13.13
N ARG A 8 -2.62 23.74 -13.17
CA ARG A 8 -3.70 23.08 -12.44
C ARG A 8 -4.04 21.69 -12.97
N GLY A 9 -4.06 21.52 -14.29
CA GLY A 9 -4.32 20.20 -14.90
C GLY A 9 -3.21 19.22 -14.56
N LEU A 10 -1.95 19.66 -14.62
CA LEU A 10 -0.80 18.83 -14.23
C LEU A 10 -0.85 18.44 -12.74
N ALA A 11 -1.19 19.37 -11.85
CA ALA A 11 -1.32 19.06 -10.42
C ALA A 11 -2.40 18.00 -10.16
N ILE A 12 -3.56 18.09 -10.79
CA ILE A 12 -4.62 17.09 -10.66
C ILE A 12 -4.15 15.73 -11.18
N THR A 13 -3.45 15.72 -12.32
CA THR A 13 -2.90 14.49 -12.90
C THR A 13 -1.93 13.80 -11.94
N TYR A 14 -0.95 14.55 -11.40
CA TYR A 14 0.01 13.98 -10.44
C TYR A 14 -0.63 13.55 -9.12
N ALA A 15 -1.62 14.29 -8.62
CA ALA A 15 -2.40 13.88 -7.45
C ALA A 15 -3.15 12.56 -7.69
N SER A 16 -3.74 12.39 -8.88
CA SER A 16 -4.44 11.16 -9.25
C SER A 16 -3.48 9.97 -9.37
N PHE A 17 -2.33 10.16 -10.03
CA PHE A 17 -1.31 9.10 -10.11
C PHE A 17 -0.73 8.75 -8.75
N PHE A 18 -0.45 9.74 -7.90
CA PHE A 18 -0.02 9.49 -6.52
C PHE A 18 -1.03 8.61 -5.78
N SER A 19 -2.31 8.99 -5.79
CA SER A 19 -3.36 8.20 -5.15
C SER A 19 -3.45 6.79 -5.72
N PHE A 20 -3.39 6.64 -7.05
CA PHE A 20 -3.42 5.35 -7.72
C PHE A 20 -2.28 4.43 -7.24
N PHE A 21 -1.03 4.91 -7.28
CA PHE A 21 0.12 4.11 -6.84
C PHE A 21 0.10 3.85 -5.33
N LEU A 22 -0.35 4.82 -4.53
CA LEU A 22 -0.50 4.64 -3.10
C LEU A 22 -1.47 3.49 -2.79
N PHE A 23 -2.65 3.46 -3.40
CA PHE A 23 -3.62 2.39 -3.17
C PHE A 23 -3.19 1.07 -3.78
N LEU A 24 -2.49 1.08 -4.93
CA LEU A 24 -1.95 -0.13 -5.54
C LEU A 24 -0.87 -0.77 -4.66
N SER A 25 -0.16 0.01 -3.83
CA SER A 25 0.84 -0.51 -2.90
C SER A 25 0.25 -1.41 -1.81
N LEU A 26 -1.04 -1.29 -1.48
CA LEU A 26 -1.68 -2.11 -0.45
C LEU A 26 -1.69 -3.61 -0.82
N PRO A 27 -2.36 -4.03 -1.90
CA PRO A 27 -2.42 -5.45 -2.24
C PRO A 27 -1.05 -6.02 -2.60
N ILE A 28 -0.26 -5.28 -3.38
CA ILE A 28 1.08 -5.73 -3.80
C ILE A 28 2.04 -5.82 -2.60
N GLY A 29 2.01 -4.83 -1.71
CA GLY A 29 2.82 -4.84 -0.49
C GLY A 29 2.43 -5.96 0.47
N GLY A 30 1.13 -6.23 0.64
CA GLY A 30 0.66 -7.35 1.45
C GLY A 30 1.22 -8.68 0.97
N VAL A 31 1.13 -8.96 -0.33
CA VAL A 31 1.72 -10.15 -0.95
C VAL A 31 3.25 -10.17 -0.81
N PHE A 32 3.92 -9.04 -1.12
CA PHE A 32 5.37 -8.92 -1.04
C PHE A 32 5.90 -9.25 0.37
N TYR A 33 5.33 -8.65 1.42
CA TYR A 33 5.77 -8.91 2.79
C TYR A 33 5.52 -10.35 3.21
N THR A 34 4.41 -10.95 2.78
CA THR A 34 4.08 -12.35 3.07
C THR A 34 5.06 -13.30 2.40
N LEU A 35 5.43 -13.05 1.14
CA LEU A 35 6.40 -13.85 0.42
C LEU A 35 7.85 -13.70 0.93
N ASN A 36 8.17 -12.57 1.57
CA ASN A 36 9.48 -12.38 2.22
C ASN A 36 9.56 -12.91 3.65
N ASP A 37 8.43 -13.27 4.28
CA ASP A 37 8.44 -14.00 5.53
C ASP A 37 8.79 -15.47 5.22
N GLY A 38 10.04 -15.87 5.53
CA GLY A 38 10.58 -17.18 5.20
C GLY A 38 9.73 -18.34 5.74
N ASN A 39 9.09 -18.17 6.88
CA ASN A 39 8.23 -19.20 7.47
C ASN A 39 6.90 -19.33 6.70
N VAL A 40 6.30 -18.21 6.32
CA VAL A 40 5.05 -18.20 5.54
C VAL A 40 5.31 -18.65 4.12
N PHE A 41 6.42 -18.22 3.51
CA PHE A 41 6.80 -18.63 2.17
C PHE A 41 7.10 -20.13 2.08
N ALA A 42 7.83 -20.71 3.06
CA ALA A 42 8.10 -22.15 3.11
C ALA A 42 6.79 -22.95 3.16
N LYS A 43 5.81 -22.53 3.95
CA LYS A 43 4.50 -23.19 4.05
C LYS A 43 3.66 -23.06 2.78
N ILE A 44 3.65 -21.87 2.16
CA ILE A 44 2.99 -21.69 0.85
C ILE A 44 3.64 -22.57 -0.20
N ASN A 45 4.97 -22.66 -0.20
CA ASN A 45 5.71 -23.50 -1.13
C ASN A 45 5.41 -25.00 -0.92
N GLU A 46 5.22 -25.43 0.31
CA GLU A 46 4.80 -26.80 0.64
C GLU A 46 3.38 -27.10 0.13
N ILE A 47 2.46 -26.12 0.25
CA ILE A 47 1.08 -26.24 -0.22
C ILE A 47 0.99 -26.31 -1.76
N ILE A 48 1.86 -25.56 -2.45
CA ILE A 48 1.81 -25.39 -3.90
C ILE A 48 2.83 -26.31 -4.62
N SER A 49 3.60 -27.10 -3.87
CA SER A 49 4.81 -27.82 -4.31
C SER A 49 4.65 -28.89 -5.41
N ASN A 50 3.55 -28.87 -6.16
CA ASN A 50 3.49 -29.59 -7.43
C ASN A 50 4.36 -28.96 -8.54
N ASN A 51 4.87 -27.70 -8.35
CA ASN A 51 5.79 -27.03 -9.27
C ASN A 51 6.73 -26.06 -8.51
N PRO A 52 7.80 -26.56 -7.86
CA PRO A 52 8.68 -25.74 -7.02
C PRO A 52 9.48 -24.69 -7.80
N ASP A 53 9.74 -24.90 -9.08
CA ASP A 53 10.58 -24.00 -9.88
C ASP A 53 9.90 -22.68 -10.30
N GLU A 54 8.59 -22.70 -10.52
CA GLU A 54 7.85 -21.49 -10.88
C GLU A 54 7.69 -20.53 -9.69
N ILE A 55 7.67 -21.05 -8.46
CA ILE A 55 7.44 -20.27 -7.25
C ILE A 55 8.74 -19.70 -6.70
N SER A 56 9.89 -20.30 -6.99
CA SER A 56 11.19 -19.85 -6.49
C SER A 56 11.51 -18.39 -6.88
N ASN A 57 11.04 -17.94 -8.03
CA ASN A 57 11.28 -16.59 -8.56
C ASN A 57 10.18 -15.57 -8.19
N ALA A 58 9.04 -16.01 -7.67
CA ALA A 58 7.93 -15.14 -7.34
C ALA A 58 8.30 -14.01 -6.35
N PRO A 59 9.06 -14.27 -5.26
CA PRO A 59 9.46 -13.21 -4.34
C PRO A 59 10.29 -12.12 -5.00
N ALA A 60 11.19 -12.47 -5.92
CA ALA A 60 12.04 -11.52 -6.61
C ALA A 60 11.22 -10.62 -7.56
N GLN A 61 10.29 -11.21 -8.30
CA GLN A 61 9.40 -10.47 -9.21
C GLN A 61 8.47 -9.51 -8.44
N PHE A 62 7.84 -9.98 -7.36
CA PHE A 62 7.00 -9.12 -6.51
C PHE A 62 7.80 -8.01 -5.84
N ARG A 63 9.05 -8.27 -5.44
CA ARG A 63 9.96 -7.26 -4.90
C ARG A 63 10.19 -6.14 -5.90
N LEU A 64 10.49 -6.47 -7.14
CA LEU A 64 10.73 -5.48 -8.21
C LEU A 64 9.49 -4.64 -8.47
N VAL A 65 8.32 -5.28 -8.59
CA VAL A 65 7.03 -4.59 -8.80
C VAL A 65 6.70 -3.67 -7.62
N PHE A 66 6.89 -4.15 -6.39
CA PHE A 66 6.63 -3.35 -5.19
C PHE A 66 7.54 -2.11 -5.13
N TYR A 67 8.84 -2.28 -5.35
CA TYR A 67 9.76 -1.13 -5.36
C TYR A 67 9.47 -0.15 -6.49
N PHE A 68 9.05 -0.63 -7.66
CA PHE A 68 8.62 0.23 -8.75
C PHE A 68 7.40 1.07 -8.35
N ILE A 69 6.41 0.47 -7.72
CA ILE A 69 5.22 1.19 -7.22
C ILE A 69 5.61 2.25 -6.20
N ILE A 70 6.48 1.92 -5.24
CA ILE A 70 6.96 2.87 -4.24
C ILE A 70 7.73 4.02 -4.90
N LEU A 71 8.61 3.74 -5.86
CA LEU A 71 9.33 4.76 -6.63
C LEU A 71 8.36 5.69 -7.37
N MET A 72 7.35 5.14 -8.05
CA MET A 72 6.35 5.93 -8.78
C MET A 72 5.48 6.76 -7.83
N CYS A 73 5.17 6.24 -6.65
CA CYS A 73 4.46 6.99 -5.60
C CYS A 73 5.27 8.22 -5.16
N HIS A 74 6.58 8.06 -4.90
CA HIS A 74 7.47 9.17 -4.52
C HIS A 74 7.63 10.20 -5.64
N LEU A 75 7.84 9.73 -6.87
CA LEU A 75 8.00 10.60 -8.04
C LEU A 75 6.75 11.44 -8.27
N THR A 76 5.57 10.82 -8.24
CA THR A 76 4.30 11.53 -8.44
C THR A 76 3.98 12.48 -7.28
N ALA A 77 4.32 12.12 -6.04
CA ALA A 77 4.22 13.02 -4.87
C ALA A 77 5.11 14.25 -5.03
N PHE A 78 6.36 14.06 -5.45
CA PHE A 78 7.30 15.16 -5.69
C PHE A 78 6.82 16.08 -6.81
N MET A 79 6.38 15.53 -7.94
CA MET A 79 5.83 16.30 -9.06
C MET A 79 4.56 17.05 -8.66
N PHE A 80 3.72 16.45 -7.80
CA PHE A 80 2.55 17.13 -7.26
C PHE A 80 2.96 18.32 -6.36
N LEU A 81 3.95 18.17 -5.49
CA LEU A 81 4.49 19.28 -4.68
C LEU A 81 4.99 20.45 -5.53
N LEU A 82 5.64 20.18 -6.67
CA LEU A 82 6.14 21.19 -7.58
C LEU A 82 5.02 21.91 -8.37
N THR A 83 3.93 21.22 -8.65
CA THR A 83 2.82 21.72 -9.49
C THR A 83 1.64 22.25 -8.68
N ALA A 84 1.53 21.91 -7.40
CA ALA A 84 0.48 22.39 -6.53
C ALA A 84 0.55 23.91 -6.34
N LYS A 85 -0.62 24.55 -6.26
CA LYS A 85 -0.74 26.01 -6.10
C LYS A 85 -0.06 26.53 -4.83
N SER A 86 -0.10 25.74 -3.76
CA SER A 86 0.57 26.05 -2.50
C SER A 86 1.00 24.77 -1.79
N ARG A 87 2.03 24.90 -0.95
CA ARG A 87 2.50 23.83 -0.08
C ARG A 87 1.38 23.32 0.84
N GLU A 88 0.59 24.21 1.38
CA GLU A 88 -0.54 23.90 2.26
C GLU A 88 -1.55 22.97 1.57
N ILE A 89 -1.95 23.27 0.34
CA ILE A 89 -2.89 22.45 -0.43
C ILE A 89 -2.29 21.05 -0.68
N ALA A 90 -1.00 20.98 -1.03
CA ALA A 90 -0.34 19.70 -1.26
C ALA A 90 -0.31 18.82 0.00
N PHE A 91 0.07 19.37 1.14
CA PHE A 91 0.15 18.61 2.38
C PHE A 91 -1.21 18.24 2.95
N ARG A 92 -2.23 19.09 2.80
CA ARG A 92 -3.62 18.71 3.13
C ARG A 92 -4.10 17.55 2.26
N PHE A 93 -3.80 17.57 0.96
CA PHE A 93 -4.12 16.46 0.07
C PHE A 93 -3.41 15.16 0.51
N PHE A 94 -2.11 15.21 0.82
CA PHE A 94 -1.38 14.04 1.32
C PHE A 94 -1.96 13.51 2.63
N SER A 95 -2.31 14.40 3.56
CA SER A 95 -2.94 14.00 4.82
C SER A 95 -4.24 13.23 4.57
N ILE A 96 -5.11 13.74 3.72
CA ILE A 96 -6.36 13.08 3.37
C ILE A 96 -6.09 11.73 2.67
N SER A 97 -5.17 11.70 1.69
CA SER A 97 -4.85 10.48 0.95
C SER A 97 -4.29 9.38 1.86
N PHE A 98 -3.37 9.72 2.76
CA PHE A 98 -2.85 8.77 3.75
C PHE A 98 -3.88 8.37 4.81
N GLY A 99 -4.80 9.27 5.17
CA GLY A 99 -5.92 8.94 6.05
C GLY A 99 -6.86 7.91 5.43
N ILE A 100 -7.24 8.10 4.17
CA ILE A 100 -8.05 7.13 3.43
C ILE A 100 -7.28 5.81 3.25
N TYR A 101 -5.98 5.87 2.94
CA TYR A 101 -5.12 4.69 2.86
C TYR A 101 -5.12 3.89 4.17
N THR A 102 -5.04 4.57 5.32
CA THR A 102 -5.13 3.94 6.64
C THR A 102 -6.44 3.18 6.82
N VAL A 103 -7.57 3.84 6.51
CA VAL A 103 -8.90 3.22 6.59
C VAL A 103 -9.01 2.02 5.65
N ALA A 104 -8.49 2.15 4.42
CA ALA A 104 -8.47 1.06 3.45
C ALA A 104 -7.62 -0.12 3.95
N ALA A 105 -6.41 0.13 4.47
CA ALA A 105 -5.55 -0.92 5.02
C ALA A 105 -6.23 -1.69 6.16
N LEU A 106 -6.86 -0.99 7.11
CA LEU A 106 -7.60 -1.61 8.19
C LEU A 106 -8.84 -2.36 7.70
N GLY A 107 -9.54 -1.83 6.70
CA GLY A 107 -10.66 -2.49 6.04
C GLY A 107 -10.22 -3.79 5.35
N PHE A 108 -9.12 -3.76 4.60
CA PHE A 108 -8.52 -4.96 4.00
C PHE A 108 -8.15 -6.00 5.05
N LYS A 109 -7.56 -5.57 6.18
CA LYS A 109 -7.26 -6.47 7.30
C LYS A 109 -8.50 -7.24 7.75
N VAL A 110 -9.60 -6.54 8.00
CA VAL A 110 -10.84 -7.16 8.51
C VAL A 110 -11.44 -8.09 7.47
N ILE A 111 -11.60 -7.64 6.23
CA ILE A 111 -12.23 -8.40 5.14
C ILE A 111 -11.41 -9.65 4.83
N LEU A 112 -10.10 -9.51 4.67
CA LEU A 112 -9.22 -10.65 4.36
C LEU A 112 -9.13 -11.63 5.52
N SER A 113 -9.10 -11.16 6.76
CA SER A 113 -9.14 -12.05 7.93
C SER A 113 -10.40 -12.92 7.91
N ALA A 114 -11.57 -12.32 7.70
CA ALA A 114 -12.83 -13.05 7.65
C ALA A 114 -12.88 -14.03 6.45
N ALA A 115 -12.52 -13.57 5.26
CA ALA A 115 -12.53 -14.38 4.04
C ALA A 115 -11.58 -15.57 4.13
N LEU A 116 -10.31 -15.33 4.51
CA LEU A 116 -9.29 -16.38 4.59
C LEU A 116 -9.59 -17.39 5.71
N THR A 117 -10.11 -16.94 6.84
CA THR A 117 -10.54 -17.85 7.92
C THR A 117 -11.70 -18.74 7.46
N SER A 118 -12.65 -18.19 6.70
CA SER A 118 -13.75 -18.96 6.13
C SER A 118 -13.23 -20.02 5.14
N GLU A 119 -12.28 -19.66 4.26
CA GLU A 119 -11.68 -20.62 3.32
C GLU A 119 -10.84 -21.69 4.05
N ALA A 120 -10.07 -21.30 5.07
CA ALA A 120 -9.27 -22.22 5.88
C ALA A 120 -10.14 -23.29 6.57
N SER A 121 -11.36 -22.95 6.95
CA SER A 121 -12.30 -23.92 7.57
C SER A 121 -12.72 -25.04 6.64
N LYS A 122 -12.62 -24.85 5.30
CA LYS A 122 -12.97 -25.83 4.25
C LYS A 122 -11.83 -26.79 3.90
N ILE A 123 -10.63 -26.56 4.44
CA ILE A 123 -9.45 -27.41 4.18
C ILE A 123 -9.69 -28.78 4.82
N SER A 124 -9.57 -29.84 4.00
CA SER A 124 -9.78 -31.22 4.43
C SER A 124 -8.53 -31.83 5.08
N ASP A 125 -7.34 -31.34 4.71
CA ASP A 125 -6.06 -31.78 5.25
C ASP A 125 -5.82 -31.20 6.64
N GLU A 126 -5.68 -32.05 7.65
CA GLU A 126 -5.55 -31.63 9.05
C GLU A 126 -4.25 -30.85 9.32
N ALA A 127 -3.14 -31.20 8.64
CA ALA A 127 -1.86 -30.50 8.81
C ALA A 127 -1.94 -29.08 8.24
N LEU A 128 -2.47 -28.93 7.04
CA LEU A 128 -2.71 -27.62 6.41
C LEU A 128 -3.71 -26.78 7.20
N LYS A 129 -4.76 -27.40 7.72
CA LYS A 129 -5.77 -26.74 8.54
C LYS A 129 -5.19 -26.19 9.85
N ALA A 130 -4.24 -26.90 10.45
CA ALA A 130 -3.56 -26.46 11.68
C ALA A 130 -2.63 -25.25 11.42
N ASP A 131 -1.98 -25.18 10.26
CA ASP A 131 -1.03 -24.14 9.90
C ASP A 131 -1.67 -22.87 9.27
N ALA A 132 -2.85 -23.02 8.67
CA ALA A 132 -3.56 -21.94 8.00
C ALA A 132 -3.79 -20.71 8.89
N PRO A 133 -4.19 -20.80 10.17
CA PRO A 133 -4.39 -19.63 11.03
C PRO A 133 -3.13 -18.81 11.25
N VAL A 134 -1.96 -19.46 11.32
CA VAL A 134 -0.66 -18.78 11.51
C VAL A 134 -0.31 -17.99 10.25
N ALA A 135 -0.44 -18.59 9.06
CA ALA A 135 -0.19 -17.95 7.78
C ALA A 135 -1.16 -16.77 7.55
N ILE A 136 -2.44 -16.96 7.82
CA ILE A 136 -3.48 -15.92 7.72
C ILE A 136 -3.14 -14.74 8.64
N LYS A 137 -2.80 -15.02 9.89
CA LYS A 137 -2.45 -13.98 10.87
C LYS A 137 -1.23 -13.17 10.41
N ALA A 138 -0.19 -13.82 9.91
CA ALA A 138 1.00 -13.16 9.39
C ALA A 138 0.65 -12.23 8.20
N PHE A 139 -0.09 -12.75 7.22
CA PHE A 139 -0.55 -11.99 6.07
C PHE A 139 -1.39 -10.76 6.45
N VAL A 140 -2.38 -10.97 7.31
CA VAL A 140 -3.32 -9.91 7.72
C VAL A 140 -2.64 -8.84 8.60
N ASN A 141 -1.61 -9.22 9.38
CA ASN A 141 -0.84 -8.25 10.17
C ASN A 141 -0.06 -7.26 9.33
N ASN A 142 0.34 -7.59 8.10
CA ASN A 142 0.99 -6.66 7.19
C ASN A 142 0.09 -5.44 6.90
N TYR A 143 -1.22 -5.64 6.78
CA TYR A 143 -2.17 -4.53 6.60
C TYR A 143 -2.33 -3.65 7.83
N LEU A 144 -2.14 -4.19 9.04
CA LEU A 144 -2.06 -3.38 10.25
C LEU A 144 -0.85 -2.45 10.23
N ILE A 145 0.31 -2.98 9.82
CA ILE A 145 1.54 -2.19 9.68
C ILE A 145 1.35 -1.06 8.67
N PHE A 146 0.77 -1.34 7.51
CA PHE A 146 0.44 -0.32 6.50
C PHE A 146 -0.54 0.72 7.04
N GLY A 147 -1.55 0.31 7.81
CA GLY A 147 -2.47 1.23 8.47
C GLY A 147 -1.75 2.16 9.46
N ILE A 148 -0.85 1.65 10.28
CA ILE A 148 -0.05 2.45 11.21
C ILE A 148 0.85 3.45 10.46
N ILE A 149 1.56 2.99 9.41
CA ILE A 149 2.40 3.86 8.57
C ILE A 149 1.56 4.97 7.94
N GLY A 150 0.41 4.63 7.37
CA GLY A 150 -0.50 5.59 6.78
C GLY A 150 -1.00 6.63 7.79
N ALA A 151 -1.36 6.22 9.02
CA ALA A 151 -1.79 7.12 10.08
C ALA A 151 -0.68 8.10 10.50
N VAL A 152 0.56 7.61 10.65
CA VAL A 152 1.71 8.45 10.97
C VAL A 152 1.96 9.47 9.85
N LEU A 153 2.00 9.02 8.60
CA LEU A 153 2.22 9.90 7.44
C LEU A 153 1.09 10.93 7.29
N SER A 154 -0.16 10.53 7.51
CA SER A 154 -1.32 11.45 7.52
C SER A 154 -1.14 12.55 8.57
N SER A 155 -0.77 12.16 9.80
CA SER A 155 -0.59 13.12 10.90
C SER A 155 0.57 14.08 10.63
N VAL A 156 1.71 13.59 10.14
CA VAL A 156 2.86 14.41 9.77
C VAL A 156 2.50 15.38 8.65
N ALA A 157 1.82 14.91 7.61
CA ALA A 157 1.39 15.77 6.50
C ALA A 157 0.39 16.84 6.96
N LEU A 158 -0.51 16.50 7.89
CA LEU A 158 -1.45 17.46 8.47
C LEU A 158 -0.71 18.57 9.23
N ILE A 159 0.22 18.20 10.11
CA ILE A 159 1.01 19.16 10.89
C ILE A 159 1.77 20.10 9.95
N ILE A 160 2.46 19.55 8.93
CA ILE A 160 3.19 20.38 7.95
C ILE A 160 2.25 21.29 7.16
N GLY A 161 1.06 20.81 6.81
CA GLY A 161 0.04 21.58 6.10
C GLY A 161 -0.60 22.70 6.93
N LEU A 162 -0.56 22.60 8.27
CA LEU A 162 -1.06 23.64 9.18
C LEU A 162 -0.02 24.72 9.47
N ILE A 163 1.28 24.48 9.26
CA ILE A 163 2.33 25.48 9.44
C ILE A 163 2.15 26.56 8.36
N PRO A 164 1.86 27.83 8.75
CA PRO A 164 1.70 28.90 7.78
C PRO A 164 2.97 29.03 6.93
N GLY A 165 2.84 28.88 5.62
CA GLY A 165 3.93 29.20 4.72
C GLY A 165 4.33 30.66 4.92
N ARG A 166 5.63 30.96 5.14
CA ARG A 166 6.11 32.35 5.08
C ARG A 166 5.59 32.95 3.77
N LYS A 167 4.70 33.95 3.86
CA LYS A 167 4.36 34.77 2.70
C LYS A 167 5.67 35.35 2.22
N LYS A 168 6.11 34.95 1.04
CA LYS A 168 7.13 35.71 0.32
C LYS A 168 6.45 37.01 -0.06
N GLU A 169 6.71 38.06 0.68
CA GLU A 169 6.47 39.41 0.23
C GLU A 169 7.48 39.66 -0.90
N PHE A 170 6.96 39.69 -2.11
CA PHE A 170 7.64 40.22 -3.29
C PHE A 170 7.01 41.55 -3.60
#